data_548675cac99be3adfd27562d2d51891f
#
_entry.id   548675cac99be3adfd27562d2d51891f
#
_cell.length_a   1.000
_cell.length_b   1.000
_cell.length_c   1.000
_cell.angle_alpha   90.00
_cell.angle_beta   90.00
_cell.angle_gamma   90.00
#
_symmetry.space_group_name_H-M   'P 1'
#
loop_
_entity.id
_entity.type
_entity.pdbx_description
1 polymer ?
#
loop_
_entity_poly.entity_id
_entity_poly.type
_entity_poly.pdbx_seq_one_letter_code
_entity_poly.pdbx_strand_id
1 'polypeptide(L)'
;WYKTGNIALEYECNGKPSGINATKSDYWIQILAKGDDNHCMLVFEVDKLKKIVDKYKKDYTRMVGDRNASKCVILPIEKLFNSKSINL
;
A
#
# COMPACT_ATOMS: atom_id res chain seq x y z
N TRP A 1 -10.04 -5.49 -1.12
CA TRP A 1 -9.78 -5.22 -2.56
C TRP A 1 -10.92 -5.71 -3.46
N TYR A 2 -11.46 -6.89 -3.19
CA TYR A 2 -12.46 -7.51 -4.07
C TYR A 2 -13.81 -6.78 -4.09
N LYS A 3 -14.11 -5.98 -3.08
CA LYS A 3 -15.34 -5.17 -3.04
C LYS A 3 -15.13 -3.76 -3.56
N THR A 4 -13.95 -3.18 -3.32
CA THR A 4 -13.71 -1.76 -3.58
C THR A 4 -12.71 -1.52 -4.70
N GLY A 5 -11.90 -2.53 -5.06
CA GLY A 5 -10.78 -2.36 -5.96
C GLY A 5 -9.59 -1.64 -5.35
N ASN A 6 -9.58 -1.44 -4.03
CA ASN A 6 -8.53 -0.71 -3.34
C ASN A 6 -7.62 -1.64 -2.57
N ILE A 7 -6.36 -1.25 -2.41
CA ILE A 7 -5.42 -1.86 -1.48
C ILE A 7 -5.02 -0.84 -0.43
N ALA A 8 -4.59 -1.32 0.73
CA ALA A 8 -4.13 -0.47 1.83
C ALA A 8 -2.64 -0.69 2.05
N LEU A 9 -1.88 0.40 2.05
CA LEU A 9 -0.43 0.36 2.27
C LEU A 9 -0.12 1.25 3.48
N GLU A 10 0.20 0.61 4.62
CA GLU A 10 0.56 1.35 5.83
C GLU A 10 1.95 1.95 5.69
N TYR A 11 2.11 3.20 6.13
CA TYR A 11 3.40 3.87 6.10
C TYR A 11 3.79 4.53 7.43
N GLU A 12 2.85 4.67 8.36
CA GLU A 12 3.12 5.28 9.67
C GLU A 12 2.19 4.71 10.72
N CYS A 13 2.69 4.53 11.94
CA CYS A 13 1.90 4.10 13.09
C CYS A 13 2.39 4.82 14.33
N ASN A 14 1.47 5.46 15.06
CA ASN A 14 1.78 6.24 16.26
C ASN A 14 2.88 7.28 16.03
N GLY A 15 2.87 7.93 14.87
CA GLY A 15 3.85 8.95 14.52
C GLY A 15 5.22 8.42 14.11
N LYS A 16 5.38 7.09 13.98
CA LYS A 16 6.66 6.47 13.59
C LYS A 16 6.52 5.76 12.25
N PRO A 17 7.59 5.71 11.43
CA PRO A 17 7.56 4.93 10.20
C PRO A 17 7.14 3.50 10.47
N SER A 18 6.25 2.97 9.62
CA SER A 18 5.79 1.58 9.70
C SER A 18 5.51 1.05 8.30
N GLY A 19 5.19 -0.24 8.21
CA GLY A 19 4.87 -0.86 6.94
C GLY A 19 5.93 -0.58 5.88
N ILE A 20 5.51 0.03 4.76
CA ILE A 20 6.41 0.27 3.64
C ILE A 20 7.57 1.22 3.98
N ASN A 21 7.39 2.11 4.97
CA ASN A 21 8.44 3.03 5.39
C ASN A 21 9.38 2.46 6.45
N ALA A 22 9.07 1.30 7.02
CA ALA A 22 9.91 0.65 8.04
C ALA A 22 10.62 -0.59 7.51
N THR A 23 10.15 -1.19 6.43
CA THR A 23 10.73 -2.43 5.92
C THR A 23 12.16 -2.21 5.42
N LYS A 24 13.00 -3.21 5.67
CA LYS A 24 14.38 -3.26 5.16
C LYS A 24 14.50 -4.25 4.00
N SER A 25 13.40 -4.86 3.59
CA SER A 25 13.38 -5.81 2.49
C SER A 25 13.51 -5.09 1.16
N ASP A 26 14.02 -5.78 0.15
CA ASP A 26 14.09 -5.25 -1.22
C ASP A 26 12.75 -5.36 -1.94
N TYR A 27 11.92 -6.32 -1.54
CA TYR A 27 10.64 -6.61 -2.17
C TYR A 27 9.50 -6.59 -1.16
N TRP A 28 8.35 -6.17 -1.65
CA TRP A 28 7.08 -6.17 -0.90
C TRP A 28 6.08 -7.04 -1.64
N ILE A 29 5.45 -7.97 -0.92
CA ILE A 29 4.42 -8.84 -1.50
C ILE A 29 3.08 -8.41 -0.94
N GLN A 30 2.18 -8.01 -1.84
CA GLN A 30 0.79 -7.68 -1.50
C GLN A 30 -0.10 -8.83 -1.93
N ILE A 31 -0.71 -9.50 -0.97
CA ILE A 31 -1.61 -10.62 -1.26
C ILE A 31 -3.02 -10.08 -1.43
N LEU A 32 -3.66 -10.46 -2.52
CA LEU A 32 -5.06 -10.15 -2.80
C LEU A 32 -5.89 -11.38 -2.48
N ALA A 33 -6.69 -11.30 -1.41
CA ALA A 33 -7.45 -12.43 -0.92
C ALA A 33 -8.94 -12.08 -0.80
N LYS A 34 -9.77 -13.11 -0.87
CA LYS A 34 -11.20 -13.02 -0.56
C LYS A 34 -11.50 -14.12 0.45
N GLY A 35 -11.79 -13.72 1.70
CA GLY A 35 -11.91 -14.68 2.79
C GLY A 35 -10.61 -15.47 2.95
N ASP A 36 -10.70 -16.80 2.91
CA ASP A 36 -9.52 -17.68 3.02
C ASP A 36 -8.86 -17.98 1.67
N ASP A 37 -9.44 -17.49 0.57
CA ASP A 37 -8.91 -17.75 -0.77
C ASP A 37 -7.95 -16.64 -1.19
N ASN A 38 -6.70 -16.99 -1.44
CA ASN A 38 -5.71 -16.08 -2.02
C ASN A 38 -5.88 -16.09 -3.54
N HIS A 39 -6.24 -14.93 -4.11
CA HIS A 39 -6.47 -14.81 -5.55
C HIS A 39 -5.19 -14.59 -6.33
N CYS A 40 -4.31 -13.74 -5.81
CA CYS A 40 -3.03 -13.49 -6.46
C CYS A 40 -2.09 -12.76 -5.50
N MET A 41 -0.85 -12.61 -5.93
CA MET A 41 0.15 -11.80 -5.24
C MET A 41 0.69 -10.75 -6.20
N LEU A 42 0.87 -9.54 -5.69
CA LEU A 42 1.58 -8.48 -6.39
C LEU A 42 2.95 -8.32 -5.74
N VAL A 43 4.00 -8.36 -6.53
CA VAL A 43 5.37 -8.21 -6.04
C VAL A 43 5.91 -6.87 -6.51
N PHE A 44 6.37 -6.05 -5.57
CA PHE A 44 6.93 -4.73 -5.85
C PHE A 44 8.37 -4.64 -5.38
N GLU A 45 9.19 -3.92 -6.11
CA GLU A 45 10.44 -3.42 -5.53
C GLU A 45 10.06 -2.33 -4.51
N VAL A 46 10.60 -2.45 -3.30
CA VAL A 46 10.23 -1.54 -2.20
C VAL A 46 10.49 -0.08 -2.56
N ASP A 47 11.62 0.23 -3.18
CA ASP A 47 11.96 1.61 -3.54
C ASP A 47 10.93 2.22 -4.50
N LYS A 48 10.42 1.44 -5.44
CA LYS A 48 9.38 1.90 -6.36
C LYS A 48 8.04 2.07 -5.65
N LEU A 49 7.70 1.14 -4.76
CA LEU A 49 6.46 1.23 -3.99
C LEU A 49 6.46 2.43 -3.06
N LYS A 50 7.60 2.75 -2.43
CA LYS A 50 7.74 3.95 -1.62
C LYS A 50 7.44 5.22 -2.41
N LYS A 51 7.90 5.28 -3.66
CA LYS A 51 7.62 6.44 -4.54
C LYS A 51 6.13 6.54 -4.84
N ILE A 52 5.45 5.42 -5.05
CA ILE A 52 4.00 5.40 -5.26
C ILE A 52 3.28 5.91 -4.02
N VAL A 53 3.65 5.42 -2.84
CA VAL A 53 3.06 5.86 -1.57
C VAL A 53 3.27 7.36 -1.39
N ASP A 54 4.48 7.86 -1.60
CA ASP A 54 4.80 9.28 -1.46
C ASP A 54 3.97 10.14 -2.44
N LYS A 55 3.75 9.63 -3.64
CA LYS A 55 2.97 10.35 -4.64
C LYS A 55 1.50 10.49 -4.23
N TYR A 56 0.93 9.45 -3.66
CA TYR A 56 -0.51 9.41 -3.39
C TYR A 56 -0.90 9.68 -1.93
N LYS A 57 0.05 9.72 -0.99
CA LYS A 57 -0.30 9.86 0.44
C LYS A 57 -1.07 11.13 0.76
N LYS A 58 -0.86 12.21 0.02
CA LYS A 58 -1.56 13.47 0.25
C LYS A 58 -3.07 13.33 0.01
N ASP A 59 -3.45 12.62 -1.04
CA ASP A 59 -4.86 12.56 -1.46
C ASP A 59 -5.58 11.30 -0.98
N TYR A 60 -4.85 10.23 -0.65
CA TYR A 60 -5.42 8.92 -0.39
C TYR A 60 -5.10 8.36 1.00
N THR A 61 -4.53 9.15 1.90
CA THR A 61 -4.26 8.70 3.27
C THR A 61 -5.53 8.61 4.09
N ARG A 62 -5.66 7.49 4.83
CA ARG A 62 -6.70 7.32 5.84
C ARG A 62 -6.08 6.84 7.14
N MET A 63 -6.65 7.30 8.24
CA MET A 63 -6.29 6.83 9.57
C MET A 63 -7.09 5.55 9.84
N VAL A 64 -6.38 4.49 10.19
CA VAL A 64 -7.00 3.18 10.40
C VAL A 64 -6.47 2.52 11.67
N GLY A 65 -7.08 1.38 12.05
CA GLY A 65 -6.70 0.63 13.22
C GLY A 65 -7.26 1.22 14.50
N ASP A 66 -6.85 0.64 15.64
CA ASP A 66 -7.31 1.06 16.96
C ASP A 66 -6.90 2.51 17.23
N ARG A 67 -7.88 3.34 17.63
CA ARG A 67 -7.67 4.76 17.91
C ARG A 67 -7.10 5.54 16.73
N ASN A 68 -7.31 5.05 15.51
CA ASN A 68 -6.77 5.68 14.30
C ASN A 68 -5.24 5.90 14.38
N ALA A 69 -4.53 4.91 14.92
CA ALA A 69 -3.09 5.02 15.15
C ALA A 69 -2.26 4.88 13.88
N SER A 70 -2.80 4.23 12.86
CA SER A 70 -2.06 3.92 11.63
C SER A 70 -2.50 4.81 10.47
N LYS A 71 -1.52 5.24 9.67
CA LYS A 71 -1.78 5.95 8.42
C LYS A 71 -1.51 4.99 7.26
N CYS A 72 -2.51 4.82 6.42
CA CYS A 72 -2.43 3.98 5.23
C CYS A 72 -2.82 4.79 4.01
N VAL A 73 -2.13 4.55 2.90
CA VAL A 73 -2.61 4.96 1.58
C VAL A 73 -3.62 3.92 1.13
N ILE A 74 -4.87 4.32 0.92
CA ILE A 74 -5.93 3.47 0.39
C ILE A 74 -6.04 3.79 -1.09
N LEU A 75 -5.55 2.91 -1.93
CA LEU A 75 -5.32 3.22 -3.33
C LEU A 75 -6.06 2.25 -4.24
N PRO A 76 -6.81 2.77 -5.25
CA PRO A 76 -7.35 1.90 -6.29
C PRO A 76 -6.22 1.14 -6.98
N ILE A 77 -6.41 -0.16 -7.17
CA ILE A 77 -5.39 -1.03 -7.77
C ILE A 77 -4.93 -0.51 -9.13
N GLU A 78 -5.85 0.05 -9.92
CA GLU A 78 -5.52 0.58 -11.24
C GLU A 78 -4.42 1.65 -11.21
N LYS A 79 -4.30 2.38 -10.10
CA LYS A 79 -3.25 3.41 -9.96
C LYS A 79 -1.86 2.82 -9.89
N LEU A 80 -1.73 1.56 -9.48
CA LEU A 80 -0.44 0.87 -9.42
C LEU A 80 0.11 0.55 -10.81
N PHE A 81 -0.76 0.43 -11.79
CA PHE A 81 -0.40 0.05 -13.16
C PHE A 81 -0.40 1.23 -14.12
N ASN A 82 -0.60 2.43 -13.62
CA ASN A 82 -0.51 3.64 -14.43
C ASN A 82 0.97 3.93 -14.70
N SER A 83 1.35 4.11 -15.98
CA SER A 83 2.74 4.34 -16.37
C SER A 83 3.35 5.59 -15.75
N LYS A 84 2.53 6.56 -15.33
CA LYS A 84 2.99 7.75 -14.61
C LYS A 84 3.25 7.48 -13.13
N SER A 85 2.69 6.40 -12.60
CA SER A 85 2.86 6.00 -11.19
C SER A 85 3.99 4.99 -11.04
N ILE A 86 4.12 4.10 -12.03
CA ILE A 86 5.14 3.07 -12.07
C ILE A 86 6.02 3.35 -13.27
N ASN A 87 7.27 3.60 -13.02
CA ASN A 87 8.25 3.78 -14.08
C ASN A 87 8.77 2.40 -14.48
N LEU A 88 8.12 1.81 -15.44
CA LEU A 88 8.46 0.49 -15.95
C LEU A 88 9.59 0.58 -16.98
#